data_db20c9b598d4ebe7bdefe433e54b1b9d
#
_entry.id   db20c9b598d4ebe7bdefe433e54b1b9d
#
_cell.length_a   1.000
_cell.length_b   1.000
_cell.length_c   1.000
_cell.angle_alpha   90.00
_cell.angle_beta   90.00
_cell.angle_gamma   90.00
#
_symmetry.space_group_name_H-M   'P 1'
#
loop_
_entity.id
_entity.type
_entity.pdbx_description
1 polymer ?
#
loop_
_entity_poly.entity_id
_entity_poly.type
_entity_poly.pdbx_seq_one_letter_code
_entity_poly.pdbx_strand_id
1 'polypeptide(L)'
;MTRLPQLGPSIAFPIGRLPWRDATSASPPGNGGTGQLAEGGIQAWERAGNTMGVDARWEHCILVFDGQGHLIENWTQWDSMLQRPHFVAISPYDAQKNVWIIDDHKHAIHKFTHDGKTKLMTIGTYGVPGADATHFNRPTYMDWFPDGSFVVADGYNGTRVAKFDKDGKFVAGWGEKGSNSNDTRPAFFNNVHGISIDPKTERIFVNDRGNHRVQVFDKNGKFLDQWRFGDNPSDVHLLHIMSDGYLWAADRGTNKILKYDLNGHFLYSWGTWGDFPGGFWGVHGMSVDPDGNFYVAEVDNGGAQKFRPRPGANPAYMMGKPIRVAWR
;
A
#
# COMPACT_ATOMS: atom_id res chain seq x y z
N MET A 1 22.87 -29.32 6.63
CA MET A 1 22.12 -28.10 7.02
C MET A 1 21.87 -27.30 5.76
N THR A 2 20.74 -27.57 5.12
CA THR A 2 20.30 -26.85 3.90
C THR A 2 19.80 -25.48 4.33
N ARG A 3 20.47 -24.42 3.86
CA ARG A 3 19.99 -23.04 4.04
C ARG A 3 18.67 -22.93 3.28
N LEU A 4 17.58 -22.59 4.00
CA LEU A 4 16.33 -22.16 3.38
C LEU A 4 16.62 -20.94 2.49
N PRO A 5 16.06 -20.85 1.29
CA PRO A 5 16.19 -19.67 0.46
C PRO A 5 15.64 -18.46 1.22
N GLN A 6 16.39 -17.37 1.20
CA GLN A 6 15.96 -16.10 1.80
C GLN A 6 14.79 -15.56 0.97
N LEU A 7 13.60 -15.57 1.54
CA LEU A 7 12.42 -14.99 0.92
C LEU A 7 12.61 -13.48 0.82
N GLY A 8 12.53 -12.95 -0.39
CA GLY A 8 12.49 -11.50 -0.64
C GLY A 8 11.17 -10.89 -0.18
N PRO A 9 10.99 -9.57 -0.25
CA PRO A 9 9.76 -8.91 0.17
C PRO A 9 8.57 -9.49 -0.58
N SER A 10 7.55 -9.91 0.17
CA SER A 10 6.26 -10.29 -0.40
C SER A 10 5.53 -9.04 -0.85
N ILE A 11 5.16 -8.97 -2.11
CA ILE A 11 4.34 -7.90 -2.65
C ILE A 11 3.07 -8.58 -3.14
N ALA A 12 1.94 -8.23 -2.55
CA ALA A 12 0.65 -8.68 -3.04
C ALA A 12 0.19 -7.73 -4.13
N PHE A 13 -0.24 -8.32 -5.20
CA PHE A 13 -0.91 -7.61 -6.28
C PHE A 13 -2.28 -8.23 -6.52
N PRO A 14 -3.31 -7.42 -6.70
CA PRO A 14 -4.49 -7.90 -7.38
C PRO A 14 -4.10 -8.22 -8.83
N ILE A 15 -4.39 -9.40 -9.22
CA ILE A 15 -4.04 -10.15 -10.42
C ILE A 15 -3.98 -9.33 -11.70
N GLY A 16 -2.87 -9.40 -12.34
CA GLY A 16 -2.64 -9.08 -13.74
C GLY A 16 -1.21 -9.46 -14.06
N ARG A 17 -1.03 -10.13 -15.14
CA ARG A 17 0.24 -10.67 -15.67
C ARG A 17 1.52 -10.16 -15.01
N LEU A 18 2.21 -11.04 -14.27
CA LEU A 18 3.61 -10.84 -13.98
C LEU A 18 4.45 -11.37 -15.15
N PRO A 19 5.35 -10.54 -15.66
CA PRO A 19 6.74 -10.81 -15.42
C PRO A 19 7.38 -9.61 -14.72
N TRP A 20 8.28 -9.88 -13.78
CA TRP A 20 9.25 -8.90 -13.36
C TRP A 20 9.86 -8.26 -14.60
N ARG A 21 9.62 -6.98 -14.81
CA ARG A 21 10.38 -6.24 -15.82
C ARG A 21 11.66 -5.79 -15.14
N ASP A 22 12.75 -6.45 -15.47
CA ASP A 22 14.07 -5.92 -15.14
C ASP A 22 14.25 -4.64 -15.95
N ALA A 23 14.37 -3.50 -15.29
CA ALA A 23 14.59 -2.20 -15.94
C ALA A 23 15.90 -2.13 -16.77
N THR A 24 16.65 -3.23 -16.81
CA THR A 24 17.91 -3.34 -17.59
C THR A 24 17.74 -4.08 -18.93
N SER A 25 16.59 -4.72 -19.20
CA SER A 25 16.37 -5.47 -20.45
C SER A 25 15.17 -4.93 -21.22
N ALA A 26 15.42 -4.27 -22.33
CA ALA A 26 14.40 -3.86 -23.28
C ALA A 26 14.03 -5.05 -24.19
N SER A 27 12.80 -5.54 -24.12
CA SER A 27 12.19 -6.33 -25.15
C SER A 27 10.83 -5.73 -25.52
N PRO A 28 10.47 -5.61 -26.79
CA PRO A 28 9.27 -4.90 -27.22
C PRO A 28 7.98 -5.65 -26.82
N PRO A 29 6.86 -4.94 -26.62
CA PRO A 29 5.61 -5.52 -26.17
C PRO A 29 4.99 -6.37 -27.29
N GLY A 30 4.74 -7.63 -26.98
CA GLY A 30 3.83 -8.45 -27.78
C GLY A 30 2.39 -8.02 -27.55
N ASN A 31 1.68 -7.67 -28.60
CA ASN A 31 0.24 -7.42 -28.60
C ASN A 31 -0.51 -8.63 -28.00
N GLY A 32 -1.09 -8.47 -26.84
CA GLY A 32 -1.92 -9.47 -26.21
C GLY A 32 -2.69 -8.87 -25.04
N GLY A 33 -3.83 -8.28 -25.34
CA GLY A 33 -4.72 -7.66 -24.37
C GLY A 33 -5.30 -8.66 -23.37
N THR A 34 -4.63 -8.82 -22.22
CA THR A 34 -5.17 -9.50 -21.04
C THR A 34 -4.67 -8.88 -19.73
N GLY A 35 -3.74 -7.91 -19.77
CA GLY A 35 -3.29 -7.16 -18.58
C GLY A 35 -4.32 -6.15 -18.04
N GLN A 36 -5.41 -5.94 -18.79
CA GLN A 36 -6.53 -5.08 -18.36
C GLN A 36 -7.53 -5.79 -17.44
N LEU A 37 -7.41 -7.11 -17.23
CA LEU A 37 -8.46 -7.87 -16.57
C LEU A 37 -8.41 -7.83 -15.04
N ALA A 38 -7.30 -7.52 -14.40
CA ALA A 38 -7.27 -7.55 -12.95
C ALA A 38 -7.74 -6.25 -12.32
N GLU A 39 -7.28 -5.11 -12.76
CA GLU A 39 -7.84 -3.80 -12.39
C GLU A 39 -8.94 -3.36 -13.31
N GLY A 40 -8.77 -3.59 -14.61
CA GLY A 40 -9.83 -3.40 -15.58
C GLY A 40 -11.05 -4.25 -15.26
N GLY A 41 -10.89 -5.44 -14.65
CA GLY A 41 -11.99 -6.24 -14.13
C GLY A 41 -12.80 -5.52 -13.05
N ILE A 42 -12.17 -4.95 -12.05
CA ILE A 42 -12.86 -4.22 -10.98
C ILE A 42 -13.37 -2.86 -11.48
N GLN A 43 -12.56 -2.11 -12.18
CA GLN A 43 -12.98 -0.82 -12.74
C GLN A 43 -13.97 -0.98 -13.89
N ALA A 44 -13.82 -2.01 -14.72
CA ALA A 44 -14.82 -2.35 -15.74
C ALA A 44 -16.12 -2.86 -15.10
N TRP A 45 -16.03 -3.60 -13.99
CA TRP A 45 -17.19 -4.02 -13.21
C TRP A 45 -17.89 -2.84 -12.55
N GLU A 46 -17.16 -1.92 -11.93
CA GLU A 46 -17.73 -0.69 -11.37
C GLU A 46 -18.34 0.21 -12.46
N ARG A 47 -17.68 0.35 -13.60
CA ARG A 47 -18.18 1.11 -14.76
C ARG A 47 -19.36 0.43 -15.48
N ALA A 48 -19.41 -0.88 -15.47
CA ALA A 48 -20.49 -1.64 -16.08
C ALA A 48 -21.70 -1.85 -15.17
N GLY A 49 -21.81 -1.10 -14.09
CA GLY A 49 -22.95 -1.17 -13.17
C GLY A 49 -23.07 -2.51 -12.47
N ASN A 50 -21.94 -3.01 -11.95
CA ASN A 50 -21.84 -4.29 -11.23
C ASN A 50 -22.06 -5.55 -12.08
N THR A 51 -21.86 -5.48 -13.40
CA THR A 51 -21.86 -6.67 -14.24
C THR A 51 -20.43 -7.17 -14.44
N MET A 52 -20.04 -8.24 -13.75
CA MET A 52 -18.83 -8.97 -14.09
C MET A 52 -19.06 -9.77 -15.37
N GLY A 53 -18.03 -9.89 -16.21
CA GLY A 53 -18.04 -10.88 -17.27
C GLY A 53 -18.23 -12.28 -16.68
N VAL A 54 -18.92 -13.16 -17.38
CA VAL A 54 -19.21 -14.53 -16.93
C VAL A 54 -17.97 -15.35 -16.56
N ASP A 55 -16.80 -14.94 -17.06
CA ASP A 55 -15.52 -15.62 -16.84
C ASP A 55 -14.61 -14.91 -15.83
N ALA A 56 -15.06 -13.81 -15.19
CA ALA A 56 -14.27 -13.10 -14.22
C ALA A 56 -14.20 -13.88 -12.90
N ARG A 57 -12.99 -14.29 -12.51
CA ARG A 57 -12.71 -15.00 -11.26
C ARG A 57 -11.60 -14.31 -10.50
N TRP A 58 -11.70 -14.31 -9.18
CA TRP A 58 -10.66 -13.86 -8.27
C TRP A 58 -9.79 -15.08 -7.94
N GLU A 59 -8.75 -15.28 -8.73
CA GLU A 59 -7.81 -16.39 -8.60
C GLU A 59 -6.39 -15.86 -8.47
N HIS A 60 -5.54 -16.55 -7.73
CA HIS A 60 -4.15 -16.17 -7.51
C HIS A 60 -4.01 -14.79 -6.83
N CYS A 61 -4.87 -14.52 -5.86
CA CYS A 61 -4.94 -13.21 -5.19
C CYS A 61 -3.66 -12.82 -4.45
N ILE A 62 -2.88 -13.81 -4.00
CA ILE A 62 -1.60 -13.59 -3.31
C ILE A 62 -0.52 -14.45 -3.96
N LEU A 63 0.51 -13.80 -4.46
CA LEU A 63 1.68 -14.43 -5.06
C LEU A 63 2.94 -14.01 -4.31
N VAL A 64 3.84 -14.96 -4.06
CA VAL A 64 5.13 -14.70 -3.40
C VAL A 64 6.26 -14.97 -4.40
N PHE A 65 7.15 -13.99 -4.51
CA PHE A 65 8.30 -14.07 -5.42
C PHE A 65 9.60 -14.04 -4.65
N ASP A 66 10.62 -14.69 -5.18
CA ASP A 66 11.98 -14.50 -4.69
C ASP A 66 12.57 -13.14 -5.12
N GLY A 67 13.76 -12.82 -4.62
CA GLY A 67 14.45 -11.56 -4.95
C GLY A 67 14.88 -11.45 -6.41
N GLN A 68 14.81 -12.51 -7.21
CA GLN A 68 15.06 -12.58 -8.64
C GLN A 68 13.78 -12.47 -9.47
N GLY A 69 12.60 -12.54 -8.84
CA GLY A 69 11.31 -12.45 -9.50
C GLY A 69 10.73 -13.78 -9.95
N HIS A 70 11.26 -14.90 -9.47
CA HIS A 70 10.64 -16.18 -9.71
C HIS A 70 9.49 -16.39 -8.72
N LEU A 71 8.35 -16.85 -9.22
CA LEU A 71 7.22 -17.23 -8.39
C LEU A 71 7.59 -18.45 -7.55
N ILE A 72 7.49 -18.33 -6.23
CA ILE A 72 7.82 -19.40 -5.27
C ILE A 72 6.61 -19.93 -4.51
N GLU A 73 5.59 -19.10 -4.27
CA GLU A 73 4.34 -19.50 -3.64
C GLU A 73 3.14 -18.82 -4.29
N ASN A 74 2.02 -19.52 -4.24
CA ASN A 74 0.73 -19.04 -4.71
C ASN A 74 -0.34 -19.49 -3.69
N TRP A 75 -0.96 -18.51 -3.01
CA TRP A 75 -1.87 -18.78 -1.91
C TRP A 75 -3.32 -18.99 -2.36
N THR A 76 -3.51 -19.85 -3.37
CA THR A 76 -4.84 -20.12 -3.96
C THR A 76 -5.87 -20.65 -2.96
N GLN A 77 -5.44 -21.20 -1.83
CA GLN A 77 -6.32 -21.65 -0.74
C GLN A 77 -7.16 -20.52 -0.15
N TRP A 78 -6.79 -19.25 -0.39
CA TRP A 78 -7.50 -18.06 0.10
C TRP A 78 -8.29 -17.32 -0.96
N ASP A 79 -8.24 -17.73 -2.23
CA ASP A 79 -8.91 -17.05 -3.33
C ASP A 79 -10.43 -16.95 -3.12
N SER A 80 -11.06 -17.98 -2.53
CA SER A 80 -12.49 -17.94 -2.22
C SER A 80 -12.88 -16.93 -1.14
N MET A 81 -11.91 -16.51 -0.31
CA MET A 81 -12.12 -15.55 0.77
C MET A 81 -11.76 -14.12 0.33
N LEU A 82 -10.69 -13.97 -0.43
CA LEU A 82 -10.21 -12.66 -0.86
C LEU A 82 -10.95 -12.20 -2.12
N GLN A 83 -11.26 -10.91 -2.18
CA GLN A 83 -11.88 -10.33 -3.36
C GLN A 83 -11.01 -9.23 -3.97
N ARG A 84 -10.51 -8.30 -3.15
CA ARG A 84 -9.58 -7.27 -3.60
C ARG A 84 -8.56 -6.97 -2.52
N PRO A 85 -7.49 -7.78 -2.42
CA PRO A 85 -6.36 -7.46 -1.55
C PRO A 85 -5.77 -6.11 -1.96
N HIS A 86 -6.02 -5.08 -1.17
CA HIS A 86 -5.59 -3.72 -1.46
C HIS A 86 -4.20 -3.43 -0.93
N PHE A 87 -3.86 -4.03 0.21
CA PHE A 87 -2.57 -3.82 0.86
C PHE A 87 -2.08 -5.10 1.51
N VAL A 88 -0.80 -5.40 1.34
CA VAL A 88 -0.12 -6.49 2.03
C VAL A 88 1.11 -5.96 2.72
N ALA A 89 1.28 -6.30 3.99
CA ALA A 89 2.43 -5.87 4.76
C ALA A 89 2.80 -6.88 5.84
N ILE A 90 4.02 -6.72 6.34
CA ILE A 90 4.54 -7.39 7.53
C ILE A 90 4.91 -6.30 8.52
N SER A 91 4.38 -6.38 9.73
CA SER A 91 4.77 -5.45 10.78
C SER A 91 6.27 -5.56 11.06
N PRO A 92 7.01 -4.45 11.05
CA PRO A 92 8.44 -4.46 11.38
C PRO A 92 8.70 -4.83 12.84
N TYR A 93 7.66 -4.86 13.67
CA TYR A 93 7.72 -5.17 15.11
C TYR A 93 7.22 -6.57 15.44
N ASP A 94 6.72 -7.33 14.47
CA ASP A 94 6.28 -8.72 14.65
C ASP A 94 7.46 -9.69 14.46
N ALA A 95 7.94 -10.28 15.56
CA ALA A 95 9.02 -11.26 15.53
C ALA A 95 8.69 -12.51 14.70
N GLN A 96 7.41 -12.85 14.57
CA GLN A 96 6.92 -13.98 13.76
C GLN A 96 6.76 -13.63 12.30
N LYS A 97 6.86 -12.35 11.94
CA LYS A 97 6.72 -11.83 10.57
C LYS A 97 5.42 -12.24 9.90
N ASN A 98 4.33 -12.23 10.68
CA ASN A 98 3.02 -12.55 10.15
C ASN A 98 2.61 -11.56 9.06
N VAL A 99 1.91 -12.07 8.06
CA VAL A 99 1.47 -11.30 6.90
C VAL A 99 0.09 -10.73 7.15
N TRP A 100 -0.05 -9.44 6.94
CA TRP A 100 -1.33 -8.74 7.03
C TRP A 100 -1.84 -8.38 5.64
N ILE A 101 -3.11 -8.64 5.40
CA ILE A 101 -3.79 -8.36 4.13
C ILE A 101 -5.03 -7.54 4.42
N ILE A 102 -5.13 -6.38 3.78
CA ILE A 102 -6.35 -5.58 3.76
C ILE A 102 -7.14 -5.95 2.50
N ASP A 103 -8.36 -6.46 2.67
CA ASP A 103 -9.31 -6.62 1.57
C ASP A 103 -10.38 -5.52 1.69
N ASP A 104 -10.26 -4.50 0.86
CA ASP A 104 -11.15 -3.34 0.97
C ASP A 104 -12.59 -3.66 0.53
N HIS A 105 -12.79 -4.56 -0.45
CA HIS A 105 -14.15 -4.98 -0.86
C HIS A 105 -14.84 -5.87 0.17
N LYS A 106 -14.07 -6.58 0.98
CA LYS A 106 -14.62 -7.38 2.09
C LYS A 106 -14.67 -6.63 3.41
N HIS A 107 -14.27 -5.34 3.40
CA HIS A 107 -14.29 -4.50 4.60
C HIS A 107 -13.55 -5.13 5.79
N ALA A 108 -12.46 -5.85 5.51
CA ALA A 108 -11.79 -6.68 6.49
C ALA A 108 -10.25 -6.65 6.34
N ILE A 109 -9.59 -6.91 7.45
CA ILE A 109 -8.14 -7.07 7.54
C ILE A 109 -7.87 -8.46 8.07
N HIS A 110 -7.00 -9.19 7.39
CA HIS A 110 -6.64 -10.56 7.76
C HIS A 110 -5.18 -10.65 8.15
N LYS A 111 -4.88 -11.42 9.20
CA LYS A 111 -3.52 -11.78 9.60
C LYS A 111 -3.29 -13.26 9.35
N PHE A 112 -2.18 -13.58 8.69
CA PHE A 112 -1.76 -14.94 8.37
C PHE A 112 -0.39 -15.25 8.97
N THR A 113 -0.09 -16.53 9.16
CA THR A 113 1.29 -16.96 9.39
C THR A 113 2.18 -16.53 8.23
N HIS A 114 3.49 -16.42 8.48
CA HIS A 114 4.46 -15.97 7.46
C HIS A 114 4.43 -16.84 6.19
N ASP A 115 4.19 -18.14 6.35
CA ASP A 115 4.07 -19.11 5.24
C ASP A 115 2.67 -19.15 4.60
N GLY A 116 1.77 -18.25 4.99
CA GLY A 116 0.42 -18.14 4.44
C GLY A 116 -0.52 -19.33 4.70
N LYS A 117 -0.10 -20.34 5.45
CA LYS A 117 -0.90 -21.56 5.61
C LYS A 117 -2.06 -21.42 6.58
N THR A 118 -1.91 -20.54 7.58
CA THR A 118 -2.91 -20.39 8.64
C THR A 118 -3.36 -18.95 8.75
N LYS A 119 -4.66 -18.74 8.71
CA LYS A 119 -5.27 -17.46 9.06
C LYS A 119 -5.36 -17.33 10.58
N LEU A 120 -4.69 -16.35 11.15
CA LEU A 120 -4.58 -16.14 12.59
C LEU A 120 -5.70 -15.23 13.11
N MET A 121 -6.10 -14.23 12.31
CA MET A 121 -7.03 -13.20 12.76
C MET A 121 -7.81 -12.61 11.58
N THR A 122 -9.01 -12.11 11.88
CA THR A 122 -9.76 -11.20 11.01
C THR A 122 -10.25 -10.04 11.86
N ILE A 123 -10.05 -8.81 11.41
CA ILE A 123 -10.57 -7.57 12.00
C ILE A 123 -11.54 -6.96 11.00
N GLY A 124 -12.65 -6.44 11.47
CA GLY A 124 -13.77 -6.03 10.64
C GLY A 124 -14.82 -7.14 10.51
N THR A 125 -16.06 -6.75 10.27
CA THR A 125 -17.16 -7.69 9.99
C THR A 125 -17.12 -7.99 8.49
N TYR A 126 -16.69 -9.19 8.15
CA TYR A 126 -16.43 -9.62 6.77
C TYR A 126 -17.64 -9.39 5.86
N GLY A 127 -17.44 -8.60 4.82
CA GLY A 127 -18.47 -8.26 3.83
C GLY A 127 -19.50 -7.23 4.28
N VAL A 128 -19.39 -6.68 5.49
CA VAL A 128 -20.35 -5.73 6.03
C VAL A 128 -19.69 -4.38 6.26
N PRO A 129 -20.08 -3.33 5.52
CA PRO A 129 -19.53 -1.99 5.71
C PRO A 129 -20.05 -1.34 6.98
N GLY A 130 -19.23 -0.49 7.60
CA GLY A 130 -19.59 0.31 8.77
C GLY A 130 -18.44 1.17 9.26
N ALA A 131 -18.63 1.90 10.35
CA ALA A 131 -17.65 2.83 10.88
C ALA A 131 -17.58 2.81 12.42
N ASP A 132 -17.82 1.67 13.02
CA ASP A 132 -17.74 1.44 14.47
C ASP A 132 -16.51 0.62 14.87
N ALA A 133 -16.50 0.09 16.10
CA ALA A 133 -15.40 -0.69 16.64
C ALA A 133 -15.19 -2.04 15.91
N THR A 134 -16.17 -2.52 15.17
CA THR A 134 -16.21 -3.86 14.55
C THR A 134 -16.36 -3.84 13.03
N HIS A 135 -16.49 -2.67 12.43
CA HIS A 135 -16.70 -2.54 10.99
C HIS A 135 -15.71 -1.54 10.38
N PHE A 136 -15.38 -1.77 9.11
CA PHE A 136 -14.70 -0.82 8.22
C PHE A 136 -15.60 -0.47 7.03
N ASN A 137 -15.25 0.61 6.34
CA ASN A 137 -15.89 0.95 5.08
C ASN A 137 -14.86 1.15 3.98
N ARG A 138 -14.36 0.04 3.46
CA ARG A 138 -13.29 -0.07 2.46
C ARG A 138 -11.95 0.47 2.96
N PRO A 139 -11.33 -0.21 3.98
CA PRO A 139 -10.00 0.15 4.49
C PRO A 139 -8.93 0.00 3.41
N THR A 140 -7.90 0.84 3.46
CA THR A 140 -6.90 0.94 2.39
C THR A 140 -5.49 0.56 2.83
N TYR A 141 -4.93 1.25 3.82
CA TYR A 141 -3.57 1.04 4.32
C TYR A 141 -3.54 0.99 5.85
N MET A 142 -2.44 0.46 6.39
CA MET A 142 -2.18 0.42 7.82
C MET A 142 -0.69 0.59 8.10
N ASP A 143 -0.36 1.04 9.31
CA ASP A 143 1.00 1.12 9.79
C ASP A 143 1.06 0.92 11.32
N TRP A 144 2.22 0.55 11.86
CA TRP A 144 2.42 0.09 13.22
C TRP A 144 3.29 1.02 14.07
N PHE A 145 2.90 1.19 15.32
CA PHE A 145 3.75 1.75 16.35
C PHE A 145 4.79 0.74 16.85
N PRO A 146 5.87 1.22 17.50
CA PRO A 146 6.90 0.35 18.06
C PRO A 146 6.42 -0.66 19.10
N ASP A 147 5.31 -0.39 19.78
CA ASP A 147 4.68 -1.29 20.74
C ASP A 147 3.81 -2.39 20.11
N GLY A 148 3.70 -2.38 18.78
CA GLY A 148 2.90 -3.32 18.00
C GLY A 148 1.44 -2.91 17.80
N SER A 149 0.97 -1.85 18.47
CA SER A 149 -0.32 -1.24 18.14
C SER A 149 -0.27 -0.64 16.74
N PHE A 150 -1.43 -0.42 16.11
CA PHE A 150 -1.46 0.04 14.72
C PHE A 150 -2.65 0.94 14.42
N VAL A 151 -2.56 1.64 13.30
CA VAL A 151 -3.62 2.45 12.74
C VAL A 151 -3.98 2.00 11.34
N VAL A 152 -5.24 2.19 10.99
CA VAL A 152 -5.81 1.84 9.69
C VAL A 152 -6.44 3.08 9.07
N ALA A 153 -6.10 3.35 7.82
CA ALA A 153 -6.81 4.29 6.97
C ALA A 153 -8.11 3.61 6.49
N ASP A 154 -9.22 3.94 7.14
CA ASP A 154 -10.54 3.42 6.76
C ASP A 154 -11.15 4.36 5.72
N GLY A 155 -10.66 4.22 4.50
CA GLY A 155 -10.91 5.09 3.36
C GLY A 155 -11.69 4.43 2.25
N TYR A 156 -11.57 4.93 1.03
CA TYR A 156 -12.50 4.85 -0.08
C TYR A 156 -13.92 5.31 0.26
N ASN A 157 -14.69 4.59 1.07
CA ASN A 157 -16.03 5.00 1.49
C ASN A 157 -16.09 5.45 2.95
N GLY A 158 -15.10 5.05 3.74
CA GLY A 158 -14.89 5.56 5.10
C GLY A 158 -14.20 6.93 5.08
N THR A 159 -14.20 7.60 6.22
CA THR A 159 -13.60 8.93 6.41
C THR A 159 -12.93 9.05 7.76
N ARG A 160 -12.25 7.97 8.19
CA ARG A 160 -11.63 7.93 9.51
C ARG A 160 -10.29 7.22 9.53
N VAL A 161 -9.53 7.47 10.58
CA VAL A 161 -8.44 6.62 11.03
C VAL A 161 -8.94 5.78 12.21
N ALA A 162 -8.70 4.49 12.18
CA ALA A 162 -9.05 3.57 13.26
C ALA A 162 -7.77 3.02 13.90
N LYS A 163 -7.67 3.08 15.25
CA LYS A 163 -6.53 2.61 16.02
C LYS A 163 -6.88 1.32 16.75
N PHE A 164 -5.95 0.38 16.73
CA PHE A 164 -6.04 -0.93 17.37
C PHE A 164 -4.83 -1.17 18.26
N ASP A 165 -4.99 -1.97 19.31
CA ASP A 165 -3.87 -2.49 20.07
C ASP A 165 -3.14 -3.61 19.29
N LYS A 166 -2.03 -4.11 19.85
CA LYS A 166 -1.23 -5.18 19.23
C LYS A 166 -1.99 -6.51 19.01
N ASP A 167 -3.08 -6.72 19.74
CA ASP A 167 -3.91 -7.92 19.69
C ASP A 167 -5.13 -7.75 18.77
N GLY A 168 -5.24 -6.60 18.08
CA GLY A 168 -6.30 -6.30 17.12
C GLY A 168 -7.60 -5.81 17.73
N LYS A 169 -7.60 -5.43 19.02
CA LYS A 169 -8.75 -4.83 19.68
C LYS A 169 -8.82 -3.34 19.37
N PHE A 170 -10.00 -2.87 18.96
CA PHE A 170 -10.25 -1.45 18.72
C PHE A 170 -10.00 -0.59 19.96
N VAL A 171 -9.24 0.49 19.78
CA VAL A 171 -8.89 1.44 20.86
C VAL A 171 -9.61 2.77 20.66
N ALA A 172 -9.54 3.34 19.46
CA ALA A 172 -10.09 4.64 19.14
C ALA A 172 -10.30 4.80 17.63
N GLY A 173 -11.15 5.75 17.25
CA GLY A 173 -11.26 6.20 15.87
C GLY A 173 -11.52 7.69 15.85
N TRP A 174 -11.02 8.38 14.83
CA TRP A 174 -11.26 9.80 14.61
C TRP A 174 -11.35 10.10 13.12
N GLY A 175 -12.06 11.16 12.83
CA GLY A 175 -12.32 11.64 11.48
C GLY A 175 -13.79 11.71 11.16
N GLU A 176 -14.13 12.70 10.37
CA GLU A 176 -15.48 12.96 9.88
C GLU A 176 -15.44 13.16 8.38
N LYS A 177 -16.59 12.98 7.73
CA LYS A 177 -16.69 13.23 6.29
C LYS A 177 -16.59 14.72 6.00
N GLY A 178 -15.63 15.08 5.16
CA GLY A 178 -15.49 16.42 4.61
C GLY A 178 -16.61 16.77 3.62
N SER A 179 -16.81 18.04 3.38
CA SER A 179 -17.92 18.54 2.54
C SER A 179 -17.63 18.42 1.04
N ASN A 180 -16.38 18.51 0.62
CA ASN A 180 -15.96 18.48 -0.80
C ASN A 180 -14.44 18.27 -0.91
N SER A 181 -13.92 18.26 -2.12
CA SER A 181 -12.47 18.38 -2.38
C SER A 181 -11.94 19.75 -1.87
N ASN A 182 -10.75 19.73 -1.27
CA ASN A 182 -10.09 20.88 -0.65
C ASN A 182 -10.65 21.34 0.70
N ASP A 183 -11.31 20.48 1.46
CA ASP A 183 -11.65 20.77 2.84
C ASP A 183 -10.38 21.00 3.68
N THR A 184 -10.31 22.09 4.41
CA THR A 184 -9.14 22.47 5.23
C THR A 184 -9.34 22.23 6.72
N ARG A 185 -10.54 21.78 7.14
CA ARG A 185 -10.83 21.54 8.56
C ARG A 185 -10.03 20.34 9.08
N PRO A 186 -9.43 20.43 10.27
CA PRO A 186 -8.75 19.29 10.90
C PRO A 186 -9.69 18.10 11.11
N ALA A 187 -9.19 16.90 10.84
CA ALA A 187 -9.91 15.63 10.97
C ALA A 187 -11.17 15.47 10.10
N PHE A 188 -11.41 16.38 9.14
CA PHE A 188 -12.40 16.14 8.09
C PHE A 188 -11.70 15.56 6.87
N PHE A 189 -12.16 14.40 6.43
CA PHE A 189 -11.50 13.62 5.38
C PHE A 189 -12.39 13.45 4.13
N ASN A 190 -11.70 13.31 3.01
CA ASN A 190 -12.27 12.90 1.75
C ASN A 190 -11.37 11.82 1.14
N ASN A 191 -11.79 10.55 1.23
CA ASN A 191 -11.00 9.43 0.76
C ASN A 191 -9.64 9.31 1.50
N VAL A 192 -9.69 8.82 2.75
CA VAL A 192 -8.48 8.49 3.52
C VAL A 192 -7.80 7.30 2.86
N HIS A 193 -6.53 7.45 2.43
CA HIS A 193 -5.90 6.38 1.65
C HIS A 193 -4.58 5.89 2.26
N GLY A 194 -3.47 6.55 2.04
CA GLY A 194 -2.20 6.20 2.63
C GLY A 194 -2.08 6.63 4.10
N ILE A 195 -1.36 5.87 4.89
CA ILE A 195 -1.04 6.20 6.29
C ILE A 195 0.36 5.73 6.62
N SER A 196 1.13 6.54 7.37
CA SER A 196 2.44 6.15 7.85
C SER A 196 2.74 6.75 9.21
N ILE A 197 3.52 6.03 10.03
CA ILE A 197 3.91 6.45 11.38
C ILE A 197 5.40 6.76 11.39
N ASP A 198 5.77 7.92 11.94
CA ASP A 198 7.16 8.19 12.31
C ASP A 198 7.48 7.46 13.62
N PRO A 199 8.33 6.42 13.61
CA PRO A 199 8.59 5.62 14.80
C PRO A 199 9.38 6.35 15.88
N LYS A 200 9.97 7.51 15.55
CA LYS A 200 10.75 8.30 16.52
C LYS A 200 9.86 9.22 17.34
N THR A 201 8.85 9.80 16.71
CA THR A 201 7.95 10.78 17.34
C THR A 201 6.55 10.24 17.58
N GLU A 202 6.23 9.05 17.04
CA GLU A 202 4.91 8.43 17.04
C GLU A 202 3.83 9.32 16.40
N ARG A 203 4.24 10.28 15.54
CA ARG A 203 3.30 11.06 14.73
C ARG A 203 2.75 10.21 13.60
N ILE A 204 1.46 10.39 13.33
CA ILE A 204 0.71 9.69 12.30
C ILE A 204 0.49 10.65 11.15
N PHE A 205 0.94 10.27 9.95
CA PHE A 205 0.77 11.01 8.71
C PHE A 205 -0.32 10.33 7.89
N VAL A 206 -1.40 11.03 7.64
CA VAL A 206 -2.59 10.51 6.97
C VAL A 206 -2.78 11.19 5.63
N ASN A 207 -2.78 10.43 4.57
CA ASN A 207 -3.12 10.90 3.24
C ASN A 207 -4.63 11.10 3.10
N ASP A 208 -5.05 12.33 3.15
CA ASP A 208 -6.41 12.77 2.84
C ASP A 208 -6.49 13.04 1.34
N ARG A 209 -6.56 11.94 0.58
CA ARG A 209 -6.33 11.89 -0.85
C ARG A 209 -7.27 12.81 -1.63
N GLY A 210 -8.56 12.76 -1.37
CA GLY A 210 -9.54 13.57 -2.07
C GLY A 210 -9.46 15.07 -1.75
N ASN A 211 -8.70 15.45 -0.71
CA ASN A 211 -8.38 16.85 -0.36
C ASN A 211 -6.94 17.24 -0.75
N HIS A 212 -6.17 16.34 -1.41
CA HIS A 212 -4.79 16.55 -1.86
C HIS A 212 -3.85 17.03 -0.75
N ARG A 213 -4.00 16.48 0.46
CA ARG A 213 -3.22 16.90 1.64
C ARG A 213 -2.79 15.72 2.51
N VAL A 214 -1.78 15.98 3.32
CA VAL A 214 -1.45 15.19 4.49
C VAL A 214 -1.99 15.89 5.73
N GLN A 215 -2.64 15.15 6.61
CA GLN A 215 -2.94 15.58 7.96
C GLN A 215 -2.06 14.81 8.94
N VAL A 216 -1.48 15.51 9.91
CA VAL A 216 -0.58 14.95 10.92
C VAL A 216 -1.26 14.94 12.27
N PHE A 217 -1.22 13.79 12.95
CA PHE A 217 -1.82 13.58 14.26
C PHE A 217 -0.76 13.04 15.24
N ASP A 218 -0.98 13.28 16.53
CA ASP A 218 -0.26 12.52 17.55
C ASP A 218 -0.79 11.08 17.66
N LYS A 219 -0.15 10.26 18.47
CA LYS A 219 -0.55 8.85 18.68
C LYS A 219 -1.95 8.65 19.26
N ASN A 220 -2.56 9.71 19.81
CA ASN A 220 -3.90 9.69 20.40
C ASN A 220 -4.97 10.26 19.46
N GLY A 221 -4.60 10.64 18.24
CA GLY A 221 -5.51 11.19 17.24
C GLY A 221 -5.74 12.71 17.38
N LYS A 222 -4.95 13.41 18.20
CA LYS A 222 -5.00 14.88 18.26
C LYS A 222 -4.32 15.46 17.03
N PHE A 223 -5.02 16.33 16.30
CA PHE A 223 -4.48 17.04 15.16
C PHE A 223 -3.27 17.92 15.57
N LEU A 224 -2.22 17.86 14.77
CA LEU A 224 -0.98 18.61 14.97
C LEU A 224 -0.73 19.59 13.82
N ASP A 225 -0.85 19.13 12.58
CA ASP A 225 -0.46 19.92 11.40
C ASP A 225 -1.11 19.36 10.13
N GLN A 226 -1.05 20.11 9.04
CA GLN A 226 -1.42 19.67 7.70
C GLN A 226 -0.66 20.43 6.61
N TRP A 227 -0.43 19.77 5.49
CA TRP A 227 0.19 20.37 4.32
C TRP A 227 -0.32 19.71 3.02
N ARG A 228 -0.14 20.35 1.88
CA ARG A 228 -0.68 19.88 0.60
C ARG A 228 0.42 19.34 -0.29
N PHE A 229 0.07 18.34 -1.09
CA PHE A 229 0.95 17.83 -2.15
C PHE A 229 1.04 18.78 -3.36
N GLY A 230 0.08 19.65 -3.55
CA GLY A 230 -0.10 20.48 -4.72
C GLY A 230 -1.47 20.26 -5.35
N ASP A 231 -1.70 20.91 -6.47
CA ASP A 231 -2.95 20.82 -7.22
C ASP A 231 -2.88 19.67 -8.26
N ASN A 232 -4.00 19.46 -8.95
CA ASN A 232 -4.04 18.50 -10.05
C ASN A 232 -2.87 18.74 -11.04
N PRO A 233 -2.25 17.66 -11.59
CA PRO A 233 -2.75 16.29 -11.59
C PRO A 233 -2.26 15.41 -10.45
N SER A 234 -1.69 15.93 -9.35
CA SER A 234 -1.21 15.11 -8.22
C SER A 234 -2.35 14.30 -7.59
N ASP A 235 -2.18 13.00 -7.49
CA ASP A 235 -3.09 12.04 -6.86
C ASP A 235 -2.26 11.02 -6.07
N VAL A 236 -1.86 11.42 -4.87
CA VAL A 236 -1.00 10.59 -4.02
C VAL A 236 -1.80 9.45 -3.40
N HIS A 237 -1.33 8.22 -3.56
CA HIS A 237 -1.98 7.03 -3.04
C HIS A 237 -1.31 6.50 -1.76
N LEU A 238 0.00 6.41 -1.71
CA LEU A 238 0.73 5.84 -0.59
C LEU A 238 1.68 6.87 0.02
N LEU A 239 1.76 6.85 1.34
CA LEU A 239 2.80 7.48 2.15
C LEU A 239 3.66 6.39 2.79
N HIS A 240 4.97 6.61 2.85
CA HIS A 240 5.87 5.74 3.59
C HIS A 240 7.03 6.54 4.19
N ILE A 241 7.19 6.47 5.52
CA ILE A 241 8.32 7.06 6.21
C ILE A 241 9.41 6.01 6.30
N MET A 242 10.58 6.34 5.74
CA MET A 242 11.72 5.44 5.69
C MET A 242 12.72 5.73 6.82
N SER A 243 13.72 4.86 6.97
CA SER A 243 14.75 4.99 8.01
C SER A 243 15.62 6.24 7.87
N ASP A 244 15.63 6.87 6.69
CA ASP A 244 16.29 8.15 6.44
C ASP A 244 15.55 9.34 7.10
N GLY A 245 14.37 9.10 7.67
CA GLY A 245 13.55 10.12 8.35
C GLY A 245 12.80 11.03 7.38
N TYR A 246 12.62 10.61 6.13
CA TYR A 246 11.85 11.32 5.13
C TYR A 246 10.54 10.59 4.80
N LEU A 247 9.56 11.37 4.37
CA LEU A 247 8.31 10.83 3.86
C LEU A 247 8.43 10.69 2.34
N TRP A 248 8.15 9.48 1.88
CA TRP A 248 8.07 9.14 0.47
C TRP A 248 6.62 8.91 0.07
N ALA A 249 6.24 9.41 -1.10
CA ALA A 249 4.87 9.33 -1.58
C ALA A 249 4.82 8.78 -3.00
N ALA A 250 3.88 7.88 -3.26
CA ALA A 250 3.58 7.38 -4.59
C ALA A 250 2.45 8.22 -5.18
N ASP A 251 2.77 9.02 -6.20
CA ASP A 251 1.82 9.91 -6.88
C ASP A 251 1.39 9.30 -8.21
N ARG A 252 0.21 8.70 -8.21
CA ARG A 252 -0.41 8.10 -9.41
C ARG A 252 -0.72 9.15 -10.47
N GLY A 253 -1.16 10.33 -10.07
CA GLY A 253 -1.58 11.37 -11.00
C GLY A 253 -0.44 11.87 -11.88
N THR A 254 0.76 12.00 -11.33
CA THR A 254 1.96 12.42 -12.07
C THR A 254 2.88 11.25 -12.45
N ASN A 255 2.58 10.04 -11.99
CA ASN A 255 3.44 8.86 -12.15
C ASN A 255 4.87 9.11 -11.63
N LYS A 256 4.95 9.63 -10.42
CA LYS A 256 6.21 9.96 -9.74
C LYS A 256 6.26 9.43 -8.32
N ILE A 257 7.48 9.26 -7.88
CA ILE A 257 7.80 9.08 -6.46
C ILE A 257 8.29 10.41 -5.94
N LEU A 258 7.66 10.91 -4.89
CA LEU A 258 7.92 12.21 -4.28
C LEU A 258 8.64 12.03 -2.95
N LYS A 259 9.56 12.92 -2.62
CA LYS A 259 10.25 12.96 -1.32
C LYS A 259 9.96 14.28 -0.62
N TYR A 260 9.56 14.19 0.65
CA TYR A 260 9.31 15.32 1.55
C TYR A 260 10.07 15.16 2.86
N ASP A 261 10.38 16.25 3.53
CA ASP A 261 10.67 16.18 4.97
C ASP A 261 9.37 15.97 5.77
N LEU A 262 9.50 15.72 7.07
CA LEU A 262 8.33 15.48 7.94
C LEU A 262 7.58 16.77 8.35
N ASN A 263 7.96 17.92 7.79
CA ASN A 263 7.26 19.20 7.92
C ASN A 263 6.54 19.58 6.62
N GLY A 264 6.58 18.71 5.61
CA GLY A 264 5.88 18.91 4.34
C GLY A 264 6.67 19.71 3.30
N HIS A 265 7.97 19.97 3.51
CA HIS A 265 8.78 20.61 2.48
C HIS A 265 9.15 19.58 1.40
N PHE A 266 8.78 19.90 0.17
CA PHE A 266 9.14 19.09 -1.00
C PHE A 266 10.64 19.18 -1.25
N LEU A 267 11.28 18.02 -1.44
CA LEU A 267 12.72 17.92 -1.66
C LEU A 267 13.04 17.60 -3.11
N TYR A 268 12.47 16.54 -3.66
CA TYR A 268 12.56 16.21 -5.08
C TYR A 268 11.55 15.11 -5.47
N SER A 269 11.44 14.86 -6.78
CA SER A 269 10.69 13.73 -7.33
C SER A 269 11.46 13.07 -8.46
N TRP A 270 11.11 11.82 -8.74
CA TRP A 270 11.60 11.09 -9.89
C TRP A 270 10.50 10.17 -10.45
N GLY A 271 10.71 9.67 -11.65
CA GLY A 271 9.74 8.88 -12.37
C GLY A 271 9.18 9.62 -13.58
N THR A 272 8.68 8.87 -14.51
CA THR A 272 8.02 9.36 -15.72
C THR A 272 6.95 8.38 -16.12
N TRP A 273 5.89 8.88 -16.71
CA TRP A 273 4.84 8.04 -17.27
C TRP A 273 5.36 7.18 -18.42
N GLY A 274 4.97 5.92 -18.46
CA GLY A 274 5.22 5.05 -19.59
C GLY A 274 5.06 3.57 -19.27
N ASP A 275 4.63 2.79 -20.27
CA ASP A 275 4.56 1.32 -20.21
C ASP A 275 5.84 0.68 -20.77
N PHE A 276 6.97 1.03 -20.16
CA PHE A 276 8.29 0.48 -20.47
C PHE A 276 9.09 0.28 -19.19
N PRO A 277 10.11 -0.60 -19.17
CA PRO A 277 10.95 -0.78 -17.98
C PRO A 277 11.55 0.54 -17.48
N GLY A 278 11.24 0.92 -16.23
CA GLY A 278 11.63 2.19 -15.64
C GLY A 278 10.63 3.34 -15.81
N GLY A 279 9.64 3.23 -16.69
CA GLY A 279 8.46 4.09 -16.70
C GLY A 279 7.43 3.62 -15.67
N PHE A 280 6.55 4.51 -15.25
CA PHE A 280 5.46 4.21 -14.32
C PHE A 280 4.10 4.39 -14.97
N TRP A 281 3.18 3.49 -14.65
CA TRP A 281 1.78 3.62 -15.04
C TRP A 281 0.87 3.28 -13.87
N GLY A 282 0.48 4.31 -13.14
CA GLY A 282 -0.38 4.18 -11.99
C GLY A 282 0.34 3.67 -10.74
N VAL A 283 1.40 4.36 -10.30
CA VAL A 283 2.10 4.01 -9.06
C VAL A 283 1.13 4.03 -7.88
N HIS A 284 1.04 2.89 -7.17
CA HIS A 284 0.09 2.73 -6.08
C HIS A 284 0.72 2.20 -4.80
N GLY A 285 1.58 1.20 -4.92
CA GLY A 285 2.31 0.60 -3.80
C GLY A 285 3.81 0.73 -3.96
N MET A 286 4.53 0.79 -2.85
CA MET A 286 5.98 0.79 -2.85
C MET A 286 6.56 0.12 -1.61
N SER A 287 7.73 -0.48 -1.75
CA SER A 287 8.49 -1.11 -0.67
C SER A 287 9.99 -1.06 -0.97
N VAL A 288 10.80 -1.21 0.07
CA VAL A 288 12.27 -1.26 -0.04
C VAL A 288 12.78 -2.47 0.73
N ASP A 289 13.68 -3.24 0.15
CA ASP A 289 14.33 -4.34 0.86
C ASP A 289 15.60 -3.88 1.63
N PRO A 290 16.18 -4.76 2.46
CA PRO A 290 17.39 -4.44 3.23
C PRO A 290 18.61 -4.05 2.40
N ASP A 291 18.65 -4.49 1.14
CA ASP A 291 19.75 -4.18 0.21
C ASP A 291 19.54 -2.82 -0.49
N GLY A 292 18.39 -2.17 -0.21
CA GLY A 292 18.01 -0.89 -0.79
C GLY A 292 17.38 -1.02 -2.19
N ASN A 293 16.97 -2.22 -2.60
CA ASN A 293 16.21 -2.36 -3.82
C ASN A 293 14.80 -1.82 -3.58
N PHE A 294 14.32 -1.04 -4.52
CA PHE A 294 13.00 -0.41 -4.49
C PHE A 294 12.02 -1.17 -5.37
N TYR A 295 10.86 -1.46 -4.82
CA TYR A 295 9.77 -2.17 -5.49
C TYR A 295 8.56 -1.26 -5.63
N VAL A 296 7.96 -1.23 -6.80
CA VAL A 296 6.77 -0.44 -7.12
C VAL A 296 5.67 -1.35 -7.63
N ALA A 297 4.47 -1.15 -7.11
CA ALA A 297 3.25 -1.73 -7.62
C ALA A 297 2.50 -0.70 -8.47
N GLU A 298 2.05 -1.11 -9.64
CA GLU A 298 1.39 -0.26 -10.62
C GLU A 298 -0.02 -0.78 -10.89
N VAL A 299 -1.02 0.04 -10.59
CA VAL A 299 -2.43 -0.39 -10.69
C VAL A 299 -3.01 -0.25 -12.08
N ASP A 300 -2.51 0.66 -12.91
CA ASP A 300 -3.09 0.91 -14.22
C ASP A 300 -2.61 -0.07 -15.31
N ASN A 301 -1.44 -0.70 -15.12
CA ASN A 301 -0.94 -1.76 -16.00
C ASN A 301 -0.89 -3.15 -15.34
N GLY A 302 -1.19 -3.23 -14.04
CA GLY A 302 -1.16 -4.48 -13.27
C GLY A 302 0.24 -5.05 -13.09
N GLY A 303 1.28 -4.20 -13.07
CA GLY A 303 2.68 -4.57 -13.02
C GLY A 303 3.33 -4.36 -11.66
N ALA A 304 4.54 -4.95 -11.54
CA ALA A 304 5.48 -4.62 -10.48
C ALA A 304 6.87 -4.46 -11.08
N GLN A 305 7.62 -3.48 -10.57
CA GLN A 305 8.98 -3.24 -10.99
C GLN A 305 9.93 -3.25 -9.80
N LYS A 306 11.14 -3.77 -10.03
CA LYS A 306 12.26 -3.73 -9.08
C LYS A 306 13.34 -2.80 -9.61
N PHE A 307 13.71 -1.82 -8.83
CA PHE A 307 14.82 -0.90 -9.11
C PHE A 307 16.00 -1.23 -8.18
N ARG A 308 17.19 -1.33 -8.73
CA ARG A 308 18.42 -1.56 -7.98
C ARG A 308 19.25 -0.28 -7.88
N PRO A 309 19.82 0.04 -6.71
CA PRO A 309 20.78 1.12 -6.61
C PRO A 309 21.95 0.90 -7.60
N ARG A 310 22.32 1.93 -8.36
CA ARG A 310 23.52 1.86 -9.20
C ARG A 310 24.78 2.00 -8.33
N PRO A 311 25.89 1.31 -8.67
CA PRO A 311 27.16 1.57 -8.03
C PRO A 311 27.52 3.06 -8.10
N GLY A 312 27.89 3.67 -6.97
CA GLY A 312 28.22 5.09 -6.90
C GLY A 312 27.02 6.05 -6.91
N ALA A 313 25.78 5.54 -6.81
CA ALA A 313 24.61 6.39 -6.67
C ALA A 313 24.70 7.25 -5.40
N ASN A 314 24.33 8.54 -5.53
CA ASN A 314 24.32 9.44 -4.38
C ASN A 314 23.23 9.01 -3.39
N PRO A 315 23.57 8.64 -2.13
CA PRO A 315 22.61 8.19 -1.14
C PRO A 315 21.49 9.21 -0.84
N ALA A 316 21.72 10.50 -1.03
CA ALA A 316 20.72 11.55 -0.82
C ALA A 316 19.50 11.42 -1.74
N TYR A 317 19.67 10.79 -2.91
CA TYR A 317 18.62 10.56 -3.90
C TYR A 317 18.08 9.14 -3.89
N MET A 318 18.59 8.28 -3.01
CA MET A 318 18.08 6.93 -2.86
C MET A 318 16.95 6.91 -1.82
N MET A 319 16.04 5.97 -1.97
CA MET A 319 15.08 5.69 -0.90
C MET A 319 15.81 5.15 0.31
N GLY A 320 15.39 5.58 1.49
CA GLY A 320 15.90 5.06 2.75
C GLY A 320 15.60 3.56 2.89
N LYS A 321 16.41 2.86 3.66
CA LYS A 321 16.15 1.47 4.00
C LYS A 321 14.87 1.35 4.84
N PRO A 322 14.24 0.16 4.92
CA PRO A 322 13.14 -0.07 5.84
C PRO A 322 13.56 0.30 7.27
N ILE A 323 12.65 0.83 8.06
CA ILE A 323 12.88 1.23 9.45
C ILE A 323 13.39 0.05 10.29
N ARG A 324 12.86 -1.14 10.01
CA ARG A 324 13.36 -2.41 10.53
C ARG A 324 13.30 -3.47 9.44
N VAL A 325 14.24 -4.40 9.50
CA VAL A 325 14.30 -5.50 8.54
C VAL A 325 13.35 -6.60 8.99
N ALA A 326 12.14 -6.59 8.45
CA ALA A 326 11.18 -7.68 8.64
C ALA A 326 11.62 -9.00 7.97
N TRP A 327 12.66 -8.97 7.13
CA TRP A 327 13.00 -10.00 6.15
C TRP A 327 14.37 -10.69 6.36
N ARG A 328 14.88 -10.80 7.58
CA ARG A 328 16.09 -11.59 7.87
C ARG A 328 15.77 -12.90 8.57
#